data_62d944cc9404b5b8cc224664f79834e1
#
_entry.id   62d944cc9404b5b8cc224664f79834e1
#
_cell.length_a   1.000
_cell.length_b   1.000
_cell.length_c   1.000
_cell.angle_alpha   90.00
_cell.angle_beta   90.00
_cell.angle_gamma   90.00
#
_symmetry.space_group_name_H-M   'P 1'
#
loop_
_entity.id
_entity.type
_entity.pdbx_description
1 polymer ?
#
loop_
_entity_poly.entity_id
_entity_poly.type
_entity_poly.pdbx_seq_one_letter_code
_entity_poly.pdbx_strand_id
1 'polypeptide(L)'
;NLDDLSDDQVKQFRRNTQMIFQDPYESLNPRWTIKDIILEPLNIHNIGSLENRTEAVIEILKTVGLTPPENYLPRYPHELSGGQRQRVSIARSLIMNPKFVICDEPTSMLDVSIRISIMDLMLDLAKDLQVSYLYITHDLAVARYMCNRIAVMFNGKIVEIAKTENLLSNPIHPYTKRLISSIPVPDPKYTRTKYEIDFTELDEIIASNTNNLPMVDIGDEHFVATHDVKDLLI
;
A
#
# COMPACT_ATOMS: atom_id res chain seq x y z
N ASN A 1 -1.34 -19.67 -11.01
CA ASN A 1 -2.41 -18.81 -11.51
C ASN A 1 -3.56 -18.86 -10.50
N LEU A 2 -4.21 -17.72 -10.21
CA LEU A 2 -5.34 -17.67 -9.25
C LEU A 2 -6.59 -18.39 -9.81
N ASP A 3 -6.73 -18.40 -11.12
CA ASP A 3 -7.86 -19.05 -11.82
C ASP A 3 -7.85 -20.59 -11.71
N ASP A 4 -6.70 -21.17 -11.37
CA ASP A 4 -6.52 -22.62 -11.26
C ASP A 4 -6.69 -23.15 -9.83
N LEU A 5 -7.05 -22.28 -8.87
CA LEU A 5 -7.20 -22.64 -7.47
C LEU A 5 -8.53 -23.34 -7.20
N SER A 6 -8.50 -24.41 -6.38
CA SER A 6 -9.70 -25.00 -5.81
C SER A 6 -10.35 -24.07 -4.77
N ASP A 7 -11.63 -24.32 -4.44
CA ASP A 7 -12.37 -23.52 -3.44
C ASP A 7 -11.65 -23.42 -2.09
N ASP A 8 -11.01 -24.51 -1.64
CA ASP A 8 -10.27 -24.52 -0.39
C ASP A 8 -8.96 -23.73 -0.49
N GLN A 9 -8.29 -23.77 -1.64
CA GLN A 9 -7.10 -22.95 -1.90
C GLN A 9 -7.47 -21.47 -2.00
N VAL A 10 -8.63 -21.13 -2.60
CA VAL A 10 -9.15 -19.76 -2.62
C VAL A 10 -9.45 -19.25 -1.20
N LYS A 11 -10.08 -20.08 -0.36
CA LYS A 11 -10.31 -19.73 1.06
C LYS A 11 -9.00 -19.50 1.82
N GLN A 12 -8.01 -20.36 1.61
CA GLN A 12 -6.68 -20.21 2.22
C GLN A 12 -5.97 -18.97 1.71
N PHE A 13 -6.05 -18.68 0.41
CA PHE A 13 -5.49 -17.46 -0.18
C PHE A 13 -6.13 -16.23 0.43
N ARG A 14 -7.47 -16.16 0.50
CA ARG A 14 -8.20 -15.03 1.12
C ARG A 14 -7.88 -14.86 2.60
N ARG A 15 -7.63 -15.93 3.31
CA ARG A 15 -7.19 -15.88 4.72
C ARG A 15 -5.80 -15.26 4.86
N ASN A 16 -4.88 -15.62 3.96
CA ASN A 16 -3.48 -15.16 4.00
C ASN A 16 -3.28 -13.79 3.36
N THR A 17 -4.25 -13.33 2.57
CA THR A 17 -4.18 -12.06 1.82
C THR A 17 -5.37 -11.19 2.21
N GLN A 18 -5.08 -10.03 2.79
CA GLN A 18 -6.09 -9.08 3.22
C GLN A 18 -5.91 -7.74 2.49
N MET A 19 -6.89 -6.84 2.61
CA MET A 19 -6.86 -5.54 1.97
C MET A 19 -7.27 -4.43 2.93
N ILE A 20 -6.53 -3.32 2.90
CA ILE A 20 -6.88 -2.05 3.53
C ILE A 20 -7.27 -1.10 2.41
N PHE A 21 -8.50 -0.62 2.45
CA PHE A 21 -9.09 0.25 1.42
C PHE A 21 -8.75 1.72 1.68
N GLN A 22 -8.84 2.51 0.62
CA GLN A 22 -8.56 3.95 0.60
C GLN A 22 -9.48 4.73 1.55
N ASP A 23 -10.77 4.43 1.53
CA ASP A 23 -11.77 5.12 2.36
C ASP A 23 -12.23 4.22 3.52
N PRO A 24 -11.84 4.54 4.77
CA PRO A 24 -12.31 3.82 5.94
C PRO A 24 -13.80 4.04 6.24
N TYR A 25 -14.44 5.09 5.69
CA TYR A 25 -15.88 5.31 5.84
C TYR A 25 -16.70 4.32 5.02
N GLU A 26 -16.28 4.09 3.77
CA GLU A 26 -17.00 3.18 2.87
C GLU A 26 -16.69 1.71 3.18
N SER A 27 -15.49 1.44 3.71
CA SER A 27 -15.06 0.06 3.99
C SER A 27 -15.62 -0.54 5.27
N LEU A 28 -16.12 0.27 6.21
CA LEU A 28 -16.67 -0.19 7.49
C LEU A 28 -18.20 -0.10 7.47
N ASN A 29 -18.91 -1.19 7.83
CA ASN A 29 -20.36 -1.17 7.91
C ASN A 29 -20.83 -0.20 9.02
N PRO A 30 -21.55 0.90 8.70
CA PRO A 30 -21.91 1.92 9.68
C PRO A 30 -22.95 1.45 10.70
N ARG A 31 -23.59 0.30 10.47
CA ARG A 31 -24.63 -0.28 11.35
C ARG A 31 -24.06 -1.28 12.35
N TRP A 32 -22.78 -1.62 12.24
CA TRP A 32 -22.12 -2.59 13.10
C TRP A 32 -21.26 -1.89 14.13
N THR A 33 -21.13 -2.51 15.30
CA THR A 33 -20.17 -2.04 16.30
C THR A 33 -18.73 -2.33 15.84
N ILE A 34 -17.77 -1.62 16.41
CA ILE A 34 -16.34 -1.87 16.14
C ILE A 34 -15.97 -3.32 16.47
N LYS A 35 -16.54 -3.88 17.55
CA LYS A 35 -16.39 -5.30 17.89
C LYS A 35 -16.84 -6.19 16.73
N ASP A 36 -18.04 -5.98 16.21
CA ASP A 36 -18.62 -6.83 15.17
C ASP A 36 -17.83 -6.73 13.86
N ILE A 37 -17.39 -5.52 13.50
CA ILE A 37 -16.57 -5.26 12.31
C ILE A 37 -15.24 -6.03 12.36
N ILE A 38 -14.55 -6.02 13.50
CA ILE A 38 -13.26 -6.71 13.65
C ILE A 38 -13.47 -8.23 13.79
N LEU A 39 -14.59 -8.67 14.37
CA LEU A 39 -14.94 -10.10 14.49
C LEU A 39 -15.31 -10.74 13.15
N GLU A 40 -15.82 -9.98 12.19
CA GLU A 40 -16.38 -10.49 10.94
C GLU A 40 -15.45 -11.48 10.22
N PRO A 41 -14.15 -11.17 9.96
CA PRO A 41 -13.25 -12.11 9.30
C PRO A 41 -13.09 -13.44 10.04
N LEU A 42 -13.02 -13.41 11.37
CA LEU A 42 -12.94 -14.63 12.19
C LEU A 42 -14.22 -15.46 12.11
N ASN A 43 -15.38 -14.81 12.01
CA ASN A 43 -16.68 -15.48 11.86
C ASN A 43 -16.80 -16.13 10.48
N ILE A 44 -16.45 -15.43 9.41
CA ILE A 44 -16.51 -15.94 8.02
C ILE A 44 -15.62 -17.19 7.87
N HIS A 45 -14.44 -17.16 8.46
CA HIS A 45 -13.47 -18.25 8.35
C HIS A 45 -13.59 -19.31 9.46
N ASN A 46 -14.54 -19.17 10.39
CA ASN A 46 -14.77 -20.07 11.53
C ASN A 46 -13.51 -20.31 12.38
N ILE A 47 -12.75 -19.25 12.67
CA ILE A 47 -11.48 -19.31 13.43
C ILE A 47 -11.76 -19.08 14.92
N GLY A 48 -11.40 -20.04 15.77
CA GLY A 48 -11.49 -19.94 17.24
C GLY A 48 -12.91 -20.05 17.81
N SER A 49 -13.01 -20.20 19.13
CA SER A 49 -14.27 -20.09 19.89
C SER A 49 -14.70 -18.63 20.03
N LEU A 50 -15.95 -18.40 20.46
CA LEU A 50 -16.47 -17.04 20.67
C LEU A 50 -15.65 -16.25 21.72
N GLU A 51 -15.20 -16.92 22.78
CA GLU A 51 -14.35 -16.33 23.81
C GLU A 51 -13.01 -15.91 23.24
N ASN A 52 -12.31 -16.84 22.55
CA ASN A 52 -10.99 -16.57 21.92
C ASN A 52 -11.08 -15.45 20.88
N ARG A 53 -12.19 -15.37 20.12
CA ARG A 53 -12.41 -14.29 19.16
C ARG A 53 -12.54 -12.92 19.85
N THR A 54 -13.23 -12.85 20.98
CA THR A 54 -13.40 -11.60 21.74
C THR A 54 -12.05 -11.14 22.32
N GLU A 55 -11.26 -12.06 22.85
CA GLU A 55 -9.91 -11.77 23.33
C GLU A 55 -9.00 -11.27 22.20
N ALA A 56 -9.04 -11.92 21.02
CA ALA A 56 -8.28 -11.50 19.84
C ALA A 56 -8.66 -10.08 19.40
N VAL A 57 -9.94 -9.69 19.46
CA VAL A 57 -10.39 -8.32 19.17
C VAL A 57 -9.80 -7.32 20.18
N ILE A 58 -9.79 -7.66 21.47
CA ILE A 58 -9.23 -6.80 22.50
C ILE A 58 -7.73 -6.60 22.25
N GLU A 59 -7.00 -7.68 21.96
CA GLU A 59 -5.55 -7.60 21.71
C GLU A 59 -5.22 -6.81 20.43
N ILE A 60 -5.94 -7.03 19.33
CA ILE A 60 -5.66 -6.28 18.11
C ILE A 60 -5.99 -4.78 18.26
N LEU A 61 -7.02 -4.41 19.05
CA LEU A 61 -7.31 -3.01 19.35
C LEU A 61 -6.16 -2.34 20.12
N LYS A 62 -5.56 -3.04 21.10
CA LYS A 62 -4.37 -2.55 21.81
C LYS A 62 -3.21 -2.38 20.85
N THR A 63 -2.97 -3.37 19.99
CA THR A 63 -1.89 -3.40 19.01
C THR A 63 -1.96 -2.23 18.04
N VAL A 64 -3.17 -1.84 17.58
CA VAL A 64 -3.34 -0.65 16.74
C VAL A 64 -3.45 0.66 17.53
N GLY A 65 -3.23 0.64 18.85
CA GLY A 65 -3.21 1.83 19.71
C GLY A 65 -4.60 2.41 20.02
N LEU A 66 -5.66 1.60 19.96
CA LEU A 66 -7.00 1.98 20.42
C LEU A 66 -7.22 1.50 21.88
N THR A 67 -6.71 2.28 22.82
CA THR A 67 -6.69 1.95 24.25
C THR A 67 -7.44 2.99 25.09
N PRO A 68 -8.19 2.58 26.15
CA PRO A 68 -8.52 1.19 26.48
C PRO A 68 -9.57 0.61 25.51
N PRO A 69 -9.43 -0.68 25.08
CA PRO A 69 -10.30 -1.31 24.08
C PRO A 69 -11.79 -1.24 24.41
N GLU A 70 -12.14 -1.34 25.69
CA GLU A 70 -13.52 -1.36 26.19
C GLU A 70 -14.29 -0.10 25.78
N ASN A 71 -13.60 1.02 25.60
CA ASN A 71 -14.19 2.28 25.17
C ASN A 71 -14.53 2.30 23.67
N TYR A 72 -13.97 1.37 22.88
CA TYR A 72 -14.14 1.32 21.43
C TYR A 72 -15.07 0.18 20.99
N LEU A 73 -15.06 -0.94 21.69
CA LEU A 73 -15.84 -2.14 21.34
C LEU A 73 -17.32 -1.86 21.04
N PRO A 74 -18.08 -1.09 21.87
CA PRO A 74 -19.50 -0.84 21.65
C PRO A 74 -19.78 0.30 20.68
N ARG A 75 -18.75 1.07 20.26
CA ARG A 75 -18.93 2.23 19.38
C ARG A 75 -19.21 1.81 17.95
N TYR A 76 -19.76 2.75 17.20
CA TYR A 76 -19.98 2.66 15.76
C TYR A 76 -18.95 3.49 15.00
N PRO A 77 -18.69 3.20 13.69
CA PRO A 77 -17.71 3.94 12.88
C PRO A 77 -17.92 5.47 12.88
N HIS A 78 -19.15 5.94 12.88
CA HIS A 78 -19.45 7.38 12.85
C HIS A 78 -19.09 8.11 14.16
N GLU A 79 -18.87 7.39 15.26
CA GLU A 79 -18.44 7.96 16.56
C GLU A 79 -16.92 8.08 16.69
N LEU A 80 -16.17 7.67 15.65
CA LEU A 80 -14.72 7.68 15.64
C LEU A 80 -14.14 8.81 14.75
N SER A 81 -12.94 9.30 15.10
CA SER A 81 -12.17 10.18 14.20
C SER A 81 -11.67 9.41 12.97
N GLY A 82 -11.23 10.13 11.92
CA GLY A 82 -10.68 9.50 10.70
C GLY A 82 -9.51 8.56 11.00
N GLY A 83 -8.56 8.98 11.82
CA GLY A 83 -7.42 8.15 12.23
C GLY A 83 -7.82 6.93 13.08
N GLN A 84 -8.83 7.06 13.95
CA GLN A 84 -9.36 5.92 14.71
C GLN A 84 -10.07 4.92 13.81
N ARG A 85 -10.85 5.37 12.82
CA ARG A 85 -11.46 4.49 11.81
C ARG A 85 -10.42 3.74 10.99
N GLN A 86 -9.34 4.43 10.60
CA GLN A 86 -8.25 3.79 9.87
C GLN A 86 -7.57 2.70 10.72
N ARG A 87 -7.35 2.95 12.01
CA ARG A 87 -6.83 1.93 12.94
C ARG A 87 -7.76 0.72 13.06
N VAL A 88 -9.09 0.93 13.04
CA VAL A 88 -10.07 -0.16 12.99
C VAL A 88 -10.00 -0.95 11.68
N SER A 89 -9.85 -0.27 10.54
CA SER A 89 -9.68 -0.92 9.24
C SER A 89 -8.41 -1.77 9.19
N ILE A 90 -7.31 -1.26 9.74
CA ILE A 90 -6.05 -1.99 9.90
C ILE A 90 -6.26 -3.21 10.83
N ALA A 91 -6.89 -3.02 12.00
CA ALA A 91 -7.17 -4.11 12.94
C ALA A 91 -7.99 -5.23 12.29
N ARG A 92 -9.06 -4.88 11.55
CA ARG A 92 -9.89 -5.84 10.81
C ARG A 92 -9.08 -6.66 9.80
N SER A 93 -8.16 -6.03 9.08
CA SER A 93 -7.33 -6.74 8.10
C SER A 93 -6.27 -7.64 8.75
N LEU A 94 -5.77 -7.28 9.93
CA LEU A 94 -4.69 -8.02 10.60
C LEU A 94 -5.17 -9.09 11.59
N ILE A 95 -6.45 -9.09 12.00
CA ILE A 95 -6.99 -10.02 13.01
C ILE A 95 -6.81 -11.51 12.64
N MET A 96 -6.68 -11.82 11.34
CA MET A 96 -6.49 -13.17 10.84
C MET A 96 -5.01 -13.58 10.73
N ASN A 97 -4.08 -12.73 11.17
CA ASN A 97 -2.63 -12.92 10.99
C ASN A 97 -2.26 -13.22 9.52
N PRO A 98 -2.61 -12.35 8.57
CA PRO A 98 -2.32 -12.57 7.16
C PRO A 98 -0.81 -12.53 6.90
N LYS A 99 -0.36 -13.15 5.81
CA LYS A 99 1.04 -13.05 5.35
C LYS A 99 1.26 -11.85 4.43
N PHE A 100 0.20 -11.39 3.78
CA PHE A 100 0.25 -10.35 2.77
C PHE A 100 -0.96 -9.42 2.88
N VAL A 101 -0.73 -8.11 2.84
CA VAL A 101 -1.80 -7.11 2.86
C VAL A 101 -1.60 -6.13 1.72
N ILE A 102 -2.66 -5.94 0.95
CA ILE A 102 -2.74 -4.91 -0.10
C ILE A 102 -3.27 -3.64 0.57
N CYS A 103 -2.53 -2.55 0.47
CA CYS A 103 -2.86 -1.26 1.04
C CYS A 103 -3.13 -0.27 -0.11
N ASP A 104 -4.40 -0.01 -0.37
CA ASP A 104 -4.82 0.90 -1.44
C ASP A 104 -4.98 2.31 -0.87
N GLU A 105 -3.97 3.16 -1.08
CA GLU A 105 -3.91 4.54 -0.56
C GLU A 105 -4.38 4.72 0.89
N PRO A 106 -3.95 3.91 1.86
CA PRO A 106 -4.58 3.80 3.18
C PRO A 106 -4.47 5.05 4.05
N THR A 107 -3.74 6.06 3.60
CA THR A 107 -3.51 7.29 4.36
C THR A 107 -3.89 8.57 3.60
N SER A 108 -4.41 8.47 2.37
CA SER A 108 -4.69 9.63 1.50
C SER A 108 -5.78 10.56 2.06
N MET A 109 -6.77 9.99 2.77
CA MET A 109 -7.90 10.73 3.36
C MET A 109 -7.61 11.30 4.77
N LEU A 110 -6.35 11.23 5.24
CA LEU A 110 -5.97 11.66 6.59
C LEU A 110 -5.15 12.94 6.58
N ASP A 111 -5.29 13.74 7.63
CA ASP A 111 -4.43 14.88 7.90
C ASP A 111 -2.95 14.46 8.03
N VAL A 112 -2.03 15.35 7.65
CA VAL A 112 -0.59 15.05 7.56
C VAL A 112 -0.02 14.44 8.83
N SER A 113 -0.36 14.96 10.00
CA SER A 113 0.14 14.45 11.30
C SER A 113 -0.39 13.06 11.62
N ILE A 114 -1.66 12.81 11.31
CA ILE A 114 -2.30 11.51 11.51
C ILE A 114 -1.75 10.49 10.51
N ARG A 115 -1.51 10.92 9.26
CA ARG A 115 -0.91 10.10 8.21
C ARG A 115 0.42 9.49 8.64
N ILE A 116 1.33 10.31 9.17
CA ILE A 116 2.64 9.85 9.67
C ILE A 116 2.44 8.82 10.78
N SER A 117 1.60 9.11 11.77
CA SER A 117 1.32 8.17 12.87
C SER A 117 0.75 6.82 12.42
N ILE A 118 -0.06 6.81 11.34
CA ILE A 118 -0.59 5.56 10.77
C ILE A 118 0.50 4.82 9.97
N MET A 119 1.35 5.53 9.24
CA MET A 119 2.47 4.91 8.51
C MET A 119 3.46 4.26 9.48
N ASP A 120 3.85 4.95 10.57
CA ASP A 120 4.71 4.39 11.61
C ASP A 120 4.09 3.12 12.21
N LEU A 121 2.81 3.19 12.60
CA LEU A 121 2.09 2.01 13.08
C LEU A 121 2.15 0.85 12.09
N MET A 122 1.93 1.10 10.79
CA MET A 122 1.96 0.05 9.78
C MET A 122 3.36 -0.56 9.63
N LEU A 123 4.43 0.24 9.70
CA LEU A 123 5.81 -0.25 9.67
C LEU A 123 6.14 -1.12 10.88
N ASP A 124 5.73 -0.72 12.07
CA ASP A 124 5.89 -1.51 13.30
C ASP A 124 5.13 -2.83 13.20
N LEU A 125 3.88 -2.80 12.75
CA LEU A 125 3.06 -4.00 12.55
C LEU A 125 3.64 -4.94 11.48
N ALA A 126 4.22 -4.40 10.40
CA ALA A 126 4.89 -5.21 9.37
C ALA A 126 6.04 -6.01 9.96
N LYS A 127 6.83 -5.37 10.82
CA LYS A 127 7.99 -5.97 11.49
C LYS A 127 7.57 -6.98 12.57
N ASP A 128 6.65 -6.60 13.44
CA ASP A 128 6.26 -7.40 14.61
C ASP A 128 5.46 -8.64 14.20
N LEU A 129 4.58 -8.51 13.22
CA LEU A 129 3.73 -9.59 12.70
C LEU A 129 4.32 -10.30 11.48
N GLN A 130 5.49 -9.88 10.99
CA GLN A 130 6.15 -10.41 9.79
C GLN A 130 5.22 -10.44 8.56
N VAL A 131 4.46 -9.39 8.39
CA VAL A 131 3.51 -9.21 7.29
C VAL A 131 4.18 -8.41 6.16
N SER A 132 3.97 -8.82 4.90
CA SER A 132 4.41 -8.07 3.73
C SER A 132 3.29 -7.17 3.22
N TYR A 133 3.62 -5.92 2.84
CA TYR A 133 2.68 -4.98 2.25
C TYR A 133 2.93 -4.76 0.75
N LEU A 134 1.85 -4.76 -0.02
CA LEU A 134 1.80 -4.11 -1.32
C LEU A 134 1.12 -2.75 -1.12
N TYR A 135 1.91 -1.69 -1.12
CA TYR A 135 1.43 -0.34 -0.87
C TYR A 135 1.19 0.39 -2.18
N ILE A 136 -0.06 0.70 -2.50
CA ILE A 136 -0.46 1.46 -3.69
C ILE A 136 -0.58 2.93 -3.27
N THR A 137 0.11 3.80 -3.98
CA THR A 137 0.07 5.25 -3.74
C THR A 137 0.46 6.04 -4.99
N HIS A 138 -0.05 7.26 -5.10
CA HIS A 138 0.39 8.24 -6.09
C HIS A 138 1.47 9.20 -5.54
N ASP A 139 1.79 9.10 -4.24
CA ASP A 139 2.75 9.97 -3.55
C ASP A 139 4.10 9.26 -3.37
N LEU A 140 5.12 9.72 -4.12
CA LEU A 140 6.46 9.15 -4.06
C LEU A 140 7.15 9.38 -2.70
N ALA A 141 6.81 10.44 -1.96
CA ALA A 141 7.36 10.65 -0.62
C ALA A 141 6.83 9.59 0.35
N VAL A 142 5.55 9.23 0.24
CA VAL A 142 4.94 8.12 0.97
C VAL A 142 5.58 6.79 0.56
N ALA A 143 5.75 6.54 -0.75
CA ALA A 143 6.39 5.33 -1.25
C ALA A 143 7.83 5.20 -0.73
N ARG A 144 8.61 6.29 -0.72
CA ARG A 144 9.97 6.30 -0.16
C ARG A 144 9.99 5.94 1.32
N TYR A 145 9.01 6.43 2.08
CA TYR A 145 8.93 6.19 3.52
C TYR A 145 8.54 4.75 3.85
N MET A 146 7.58 4.19 3.09
CA MET A 146 6.94 2.92 3.40
C MET A 146 7.60 1.71 2.75
N CYS A 147 8.26 1.86 1.59
CA CYS A 147 8.59 0.75 0.70
C CYS A 147 10.09 0.52 0.57
N ASN A 148 10.50 -0.76 0.59
CA ASN A 148 11.88 -1.17 0.28
C ASN A 148 12.14 -1.19 -1.24
N ARG A 149 11.09 -1.44 -2.04
CA ARG A 149 11.11 -1.48 -3.50
C ARG A 149 9.91 -0.71 -4.03
N ILE A 150 10.08 -0.07 -5.17
CA ILE A 150 9.02 0.66 -5.86
C ILE A 150 8.86 0.08 -7.27
N ALA A 151 7.59 -0.14 -7.65
CA ALA A 151 7.20 -0.43 -9.02
C ALA A 151 6.41 0.78 -9.56
N VAL A 152 6.90 1.42 -10.60
CA VAL A 152 6.21 2.52 -11.27
C VAL A 152 5.28 1.94 -12.32
N MET A 153 4.02 2.36 -12.27
CA MET A 153 2.99 1.94 -13.22
C MET A 153 2.56 3.13 -14.09
N PHE A 154 2.47 2.88 -15.39
CA PHE A 154 1.99 3.85 -16.37
C PHE A 154 1.07 3.16 -17.37
N ASN A 155 -0.09 3.76 -17.65
CA ASN A 155 -1.12 3.21 -18.55
C ASN A 155 -1.45 1.71 -18.28
N GLY A 156 -1.59 1.35 -16.99
CA GLY A 156 -1.94 -0.01 -16.59
C GLY A 156 -0.79 -1.01 -16.62
N LYS A 157 0.46 -0.57 -16.87
CA LYS A 157 1.64 -1.42 -16.97
C LYS A 157 2.76 -0.96 -16.07
N ILE A 158 3.52 -1.93 -15.56
CA ILE A 158 4.75 -1.64 -14.83
C ILE A 158 5.82 -1.26 -15.84
N VAL A 159 6.40 -0.07 -15.68
CA VAL A 159 7.43 0.48 -16.56
C VAL A 159 8.83 0.46 -15.94
N GLU A 160 8.92 0.48 -14.62
CA GLU A 160 10.19 0.42 -13.91
C GLU A 160 10.00 -0.19 -12.52
N ILE A 161 10.93 -1.04 -12.07
CA ILE A 161 10.96 -1.61 -10.72
C ILE A 161 12.40 -1.57 -10.22
N ALA A 162 12.61 -1.01 -9.01
CA ALA A 162 13.92 -1.05 -8.36
C ALA A 162 13.80 -0.97 -6.84
N LYS A 163 14.93 -1.12 -6.15
CA LYS A 163 15.05 -0.71 -4.75
C LYS A 163 14.76 0.78 -4.63
N THR A 164 14.07 1.18 -3.58
CA THR A 164 13.55 2.55 -3.41
C THR A 164 14.60 3.62 -3.65
N GLU A 165 15.76 3.53 -2.99
CA GLU A 165 16.80 4.55 -3.15
C GLU A 165 17.45 4.53 -4.54
N ASN A 166 17.58 3.36 -5.18
CA ASN A 166 18.11 3.24 -6.54
C ASN A 166 17.16 3.91 -7.55
N LEU A 167 15.87 3.64 -7.45
CA LEU A 167 14.86 4.23 -8.35
C LEU A 167 14.81 5.74 -8.21
N LEU A 168 14.90 6.27 -6.98
CA LEU A 168 14.85 7.71 -6.73
C LEU A 168 16.12 8.45 -7.13
N SER A 169 17.29 7.81 -6.99
CA SER A 169 18.59 8.43 -7.35
C SER A 169 18.97 8.26 -8.81
N ASN A 170 18.54 7.18 -9.45
CA ASN A 170 18.87 6.86 -10.83
C ASN A 170 17.66 6.32 -11.59
N PRO A 171 16.59 7.12 -11.78
CA PRO A 171 15.45 6.72 -12.60
C PRO A 171 15.85 6.59 -14.06
N ILE A 172 15.39 5.55 -14.73
CA ILE A 172 15.76 5.26 -16.12
C ILE A 172 14.61 5.58 -17.07
N HIS A 173 13.40 5.04 -16.77
CA HIS A 173 12.24 5.24 -17.64
C HIS A 173 11.82 6.72 -17.69
N PRO A 174 11.53 7.30 -18.86
CA PRO A 174 11.16 8.72 -19.01
C PRO A 174 10.00 9.15 -18.11
N TYR A 175 8.99 8.29 -17.96
CA TYR A 175 7.87 8.56 -17.06
C TYR A 175 8.31 8.64 -15.59
N THR A 176 9.21 7.75 -15.14
CA THR A 176 9.75 7.78 -13.76
C THR A 176 10.56 9.05 -13.52
N LYS A 177 11.40 9.45 -14.47
CA LYS A 177 12.14 10.73 -14.43
C LYS A 177 11.18 11.91 -14.25
N ARG A 178 10.11 11.94 -15.06
CA ARG A 178 9.07 12.98 -14.96
C ARG A 178 8.37 12.99 -13.62
N LEU A 179 7.97 11.80 -13.13
CA LEU A 179 7.28 11.65 -11.85
C LEU A 179 8.13 12.17 -10.70
N ILE A 180 9.42 11.81 -10.66
CA ILE A 180 10.37 12.27 -9.64
C ILE A 180 10.64 13.79 -9.78
N SER A 181 10.80 14.30 -11.00
CA SER A 181 11.02 15.73 -11.22
C SER A 181 9.84 16.61 -10.81
N SER A 182 8.63 16.05 -10.70
CA SER A 182 7.44 16.77 -10.26
C SER A 182 7.32 16.92 -8.74
N ILE A 183 8.14 16.21 -7.96
CA ILE A 183 8.11 16.30 -6.49
C ILE A 183 8.58 17.70 -6.06
N PRO A 184 7.78 18.45 -5.28
CA PRO A 184 8.20 19.74 -4.75
C PRO A 184 9.37 19.56 -3.77
N VAL A 185 10.48 20.24 -4.01
CA VAL A 185 11.58 20.32 -3.04
C VAL A 185 11.30 21.50 -2.11
N PRO A 186 11.21 21.32 -0.80
CA PRO A 186 10.86 22.38 0.16
C PRO A 186 12.02 23.35 0.45
N ASP A 187 13.03 23.44 -0.38
CA ASP A 187 14.13 24.39 -0.28
C ASP A 187 13.95 25.53 -1.27
N PRO A 188 13.70 26.79 -0.81
CA PRO A 188 13.56 27.95 -1.67
C PRO A 188 14.82 28.29 -2.49
N LYS A 189 15.99 27.78 -2.07
CA LYS A 189 17.29 27.97 -2.74
C LYS A 189 17.61 26.87 -3.73
N TYR A 190 16.82 25.81 -3.75
CA TYR A 190 17.00 24.70 -4.68
C TYR A 190 16.57 25.12 -6.08
N THR A 191 17.54 25.47 -6.90
CA THR A 191 17.33 25.55 -8.34
C THR A 191 17.16 24.11 -8.84
N ARG A 192 15.92 23.76 -9.25
CA ARG A 192 15.62 22.47 -9.85
C ARG A 192 16.71 22.16 -10.89
N THR A 193 17.46 21.10 -10.71
CA THR A 193 18.09 20.41 -11.84
C THR A 193 16.90 19.90 -12.66
N LYS A 194 16.48 20.71 -13.63
CA LYS A 194 15.55 20.26 -14.66
C LYS A 194 16.28 19.09 -15.33
N TYR A 195 15.82 17.86 -15.09
CA TYR A 195 15.96 16.89 -16.15
C TYR A 195 15.26 17.57 -17.34
N GLU A 196 16.00 17.90 -18.38
CA GLU A 196 15.42 18.28 -19.66
C GLU A 196 14.72 17.03 -20.18
N ILE A 197 13.46 16.85 -19.71
CA ILE A 197 12.65 15.74 -20.15
C ILE A 197 12.13 16.20 -21.50
N ASP A 198 12.57 15.55 -22.53
CA ASP A 198 11.96 15.70 -23.84
C ASP A 198 10.54 15.12 -23.76
N PHE A 199 9.56 16.04 -23.67
CA PHE A 199 8.15 15.68 -23.64
C PHE A 199 7.71 14.94 -24.92
N THR A 200 8.41 15.15 -26.04
CA THR A 200 8.20 14.45 -27.30
C THR A 200 8.44 12.95 -27.16
N GLU A 201 9.50 12.54 -26.46
CA GLU A 201 9.79 11.12 -26.22
C GLU A 201 8.68 10.44 -25.40
N LEU A 202 8.14 11.12 -24.39
CA LEU A 202 7.04 10.59 -23.58
C LEU A 202 5.74 10.50 -24.40
N ASP A 203 5.46 11.50 -25.22
CA ASP A 203 4.30 11.53 -26.12
C ASP A 203 4.42 10.45 -27.21
N GLU A 204 5.61 10.18 -27.71
CA GLU A 204 5.90 9.07 -28.65
C GLU A 204 5.69 7.70 -27.98
N ILE A 205 6.14 7.52 -26.71
CA ILE A 205 5.89 6.31 -25.93
C ILE A 205 4.38 6.11 -25.69
N ILE A 206 3.65 7.19 -25.43
CA ILE A 206 2.18 7.15 -25.29
C ILE A 206 1.52 6.80 -26.63
N ALA A 207 1.97 7.42 -27.72
CA ALA A 207 1.39 7.28 -29.06
C ALA A 207 1.70 5.90 -29.70
N SER A 208 2.89 5.36 -29.45
CA SER A 208 3.33 4.09 -30.02
C SER A 208 2.61 2.86 -29.46
N ASN A 209 1.69 3.07 -28.49
CA ASN A 209 0.90 2.00 -27.87
C ASN A 209 1.76 0.77 -27.49
N THR A 210 2.95 1.04 -26.94
CA THR A 210 4.00 0.06 -26.60
C THR A 210 3.55 -0.92 -25.53
N ASN A 211 2.50 -1.62 -25.87
CA ASN A 211 1.71 -2.42 -24.96
C ASN A 211 2.43 -3.65 -24.41
N ASN A 212 3.61 -4.02 -24.89
CA ASN A 212 4.33 -5.23 -24.51
C ASN A 212 5.85 -5.10 -24.52
N LEU A 213 6.37 -4.00 -23.93
CA LEU A 213 7.81 -3.91 -23.72
C LEU A 213 8.27 -4.94 -22.70
N PRO A 214 9.32 -5.73 -23.00
CA PRO A 214 9.89 -6.65 -22.03
C PRO A 214 10.54 -5.85 -20.88
N MET A 215 10.41 -6.38 -19.66
CA MET A 215 11.16 -5.88 -18.51
C MET A 215 12.59 -6.42 -18.59
N VAL A 216 13.56 -5.52 -18.73
CA VAL A 216 14.99 -5.86 -18.82
C VAL A 216 15.67 -5.55 -17.50
N ASP A 217 16.43 -6.51 -16.97
CA ASP A 217 17.26 -6.32 -15.78
C ASP A 217 18.55 -5.58 -16.18
N ILE A 218 18.76 -4.40 -15.60
CA ILE A 218 19.95 -3.58 -15.83
C ILE A 218 20.98 -3.67 -14.69
N GLY A 219 20.78 -4.62 -13.76
CA GLY A 219 21.61 -4.85 -12.59
C GLY A 219 20.99 -4.34 -11.29
N ASP A 220 21.46 -4.83 -10.14
CA ASP A 220 20.99 -4.47 -8.79
C ASP A 220 19.48 -4.63 -8.55
N GLU A 221 18.85 -5.61 -9.21
CA GLU A 221 17.40 -5.81 -9.17
C GLU A 221 16.60 -4.61 -9.73
N HIS A 222 17.19 -3.87 -10.67
CA HIS A 222 16.59 -2.75 -11.35
C HIS A 222 16.08 -3.18 -12.72
N PHE A 223 14.78 -3.16 -12.93
CA PHE A 223 14.09 -3.63 -14.12
C PHE A 223 13.41 -2.45 -14.81
N VAL A 224 13.57 -2.35 -16.13
CA VAL A 224 12.98 -1.27 -16.93
C VAL A 224 12.30 -1.85 -18.16
N ALA A 225 11.12 -1.35 -18.49
CA ALA A 225 10.41 -1.70 -19.71
C ALA A 225 11.03 -1.00 -20.92
N THR A 226 11.71 -1.76 -21.80
CA THR A 226 12.38 -1.22 -22.99
C THR A 226 12.55 -2.28 -24.07
N HIS A 227 12.71 -1.83 -25.32
CA HIS A 227 13.09 -2.71 -26.45
C HIS A 227 14.61 -2.89 -26.57
N ASP A 228 15.40 -1.88 -26.22
CA ASP A 228 16.85 -1.95 -26.25
C ASP A 228 17.47 -1.27 -25.01
N VAL A 229 18.38 -1.99 -24.34
CA VAL A 229 19.13 -1.45 -23.20
C VAL A 229 20.04 -0.28 -23.61
N LYS A 230 20.45 -0.21 -24.89
CA LYS A 230 21.30 0.86 -25.39
C LYS A 230 20.57 2.20 -25.45
N ASP A 231 19.25 2.21 -25.60
CA ASP A 231 18.42 3.42 -25.61
C ASP A 231 18.29 4.07 -24.23
N LEU A 232 18.68 3.33 -23.17
CA LEU A 232 18.58 3.78 -21.79
C LEU A 232 19.87 4.40 -21.23
N LEU A 233 20.99 4.28 -21.96
CA LEU A 233 22.33 4.67 -21.49
C LEU A 233 22.84 6.00 -22.10
N ILE A 234 21.93 6.81 -22.69
CA ILE A 234 22.26 8.14 -23.23
C ILE A 234 22.01 9.23 -22.22
#